data_e8d89f1bdf45cc4fdd46fcdcffd3ca1f
#
_entry.id   e8d89f1bdf45cc4fdd46fcdcffd3ca1f
#
_cell.length_a   1.000
_cell.length_b   1.000
_cell.length_c   1.000
_cell.angle_alpha   90.00
_cell.angle_beta   90.00
_cell.angle_gamma   90.00
#
_symmetry.space_group_name_H-M   'P 1'
#
loop_
_entity.id
_entity.type
_entity.pdbx_description
1 polymer ?
#
loop_
_entity_poly.entity_id
_entity_poly.type
_entity_poly.pdbx_seq_one_letter_code
_entity_poly.pdbx_strand_id
1 'polypeptide(L)'
;MHDHQRPAYLDPERPVEERVTDLLGRMTLREKAGQLFHTANTLGPGGTLLTTPDEANGVRTAEELVLERGLTHFNILGGDDPQEIAHWHNEIQELAASTRLGIPVTVSTDPRHGMFSTPAAGQAIERLSRWPEHTGIGAIGDPALAEAYGDVVRREYLALGIRVALGPMADLFTDPRWSRGYGTFGEDPVTVSAMTAAFIRGLRGPGEGLGPSSVAAMVKHFPGGGPQLGGEDAHDPRHREQVYPGGLARLHQLPFDAAFRAGATQVMTYYGMPVGVPGWEEVGFAFNRPVVTDLLRGHHRFDGIVCTDWNVVESTMLEGDVFDAHGYGLEHLSPAERLARALDAGVDQFGGDDCTGLVLDLVDAGRITEARIDVSVRRLLREKFRLGLFENRRVDAAAAATSVGTEPLRRAGREAQRRSLTLLKNAELPASVRGKGPLLPLREGTRVYVEGLAAEALAGYAEPAAAPEDAEVALLRLHAPYQNRGGTLDEWFHGGDLRFPAETEEHVRAVAAVVPTVVLVYLERPAVLTAVAGSAHALVGDYGAEDDALLDVVFGRSAPRGRLPFDLPSSMQAVEDSREDVPFDTAAPLYRCGHGLAYAPESASAR
;
A
#
# COMPACT_ATOMS: atom_id res chain seq x y z
N MET A 1 -43.39 -35.64 -5.65
CA MET A 1 -42.23 -35.24 -4.84
C MET A 1 -41.13 -34.91 -5.83
N HIS A 2 -40.95 -33.60 -6.15
CA HIS A 2 -39.77 -33.18 -6.89
C HIS A 2 -38.60 -33.24 -5.93
N ASP A 3 -37.67 -34.12 -6.24
CA ASP A 3 -36.38 -34.19 -5.59
C ASP A 3 -35.69 -32.83 -5.82
N HIS A 4 -35.73 -31.97 -4.81
CA HIS A 4 -35.02 -30.68 -4.89
C HIS A 4 -33.52 -30.98 -4.75
N GLN A 5 -32.91 -31.48 -5.82
CA GLN A 5 -31.46 -31.60 -5.87
C GLN A 5 -30.85 -30.26 -5.48
N ARG A 6 -29.98 -30.28 -4.46
CA ARG A 6 -29.21 -29.10 -4.02
C ARG A 6 -28.58 -28.47 -5.25
N PRO A 7 -28.69 -27.14 -5.42
CA PRO A 7 -28.05 -26.45 -6.55
C PRO A 7 -26.56 -26.79 -6.66
N ALA A 8 -26.07 -26.98 -7.88
CA ALA A 8 -24.68 -27.42 -8.08
C ALA A 8 -23.66 -26.42 -7.49
N TYR A 9 -23.96 -25.11 -7.50
CA TYR A 9 -23.06 -24.10 -6.92
C TYR A 9 -22.89 -24.23 -5.39
N LEU A 10 -23.83 -24.85 -4.69
CA LEU A 10 -23.75 -25.10 -3.25
C LEU A 10 -23.07 -26.43 -2.89
N ASP A 11 -22.72 -27.24 -3.87
CA ASP A 11 -22.08 -28.54 -3.65
C ASP A 11 -20.54 -28.36 -3.70
N PRO A 12 -19.82 -28.46 -2.56
CA PRO A 12 -18.38 -28.26 -2.51
C PRO A 12 -17.56 -29.33 -3.23
N GLU A 13 -18.15 -30.50 -3.51
CA GLU A 13 -17.48 -31.59 -4.23
C GLU A 13 -17.44 -31.35 -5.74
N ARG A 14 -18.21 -30.38 -6.24
CA ARG A 14 -18.21 -30.03 -7.66
C ARG A 14 -17.00 -29.17 -8.05
N PRO A 15 -16.46 -29.36 -9.27
CA PRO A 15 -15.42 -28.47 -9.79
C PRO A 15 -15.86 -27.00 -9.78
N VAL A 16 -14.92 -26.10 -9.45
CA VAL A 16 -15.19 -24.64 -9.36
C VAL A 16 -15.89 -24.10 -10.60
N GLU A 17 -15.46 -24.51 -11.81
CA GLU A 17 -16.05 -23.99 -13.07
C GLU A 17 -17.49 -24.48 -13.30
N GLU A 18 -17.86 -25.67 -12.81
CA GLU A 18 -19.25 -26.12 -12.83
C GLU A 18 -20.11 -25.28 -11.88
N ARG A 19 -19.60 -25.02 -10.68
CA ARG A 19 -20.26 -24.18 -9.67
C ARG A 19 -20.48 -22.76 -10.18
N VAL A 20 -19.44 -22.17 -10.79
CA VAL A 20 -19.51 -20.83 -11.41
C VAL A 20 -20.56 -20.81 -12.51
N THR A 21 -20.60 -21.82 -13.37
CA THR A 21 -21.55 -21.88 -14.49
C THR A 21 -22.99 -22.03 -13.99
N ASP A 22 -23.23 -22.88 -12.99
CA ASP A 22 -24.56 -23.04 -12.40
C ASP A 22 -25.05 -21.76 -11.71
N LEU A 23 -24.19 -21.11 -10.91
CA LEU A 23 -24.54 -19.87 -10.22
C LEU A 23 -24.83 -18.73 -11.21
N LEU A 24 -23.93 -18.51 -12.17
CA LEU A 24 -24.06 -17.47 -13.19
C LEU A 24 -25.37 -17.62 -13.99
N GLY A 25 -25.75 -18.87 -14.34
CA GLY A 25 -26.99 -19.15 -15.05
C GLY A 25 -28.26 -18.92 -14.22
N ARG A 26 -28.14 -18.77 -12.89
CA ARG A 26 -29.26 -18.45 -11.98
C ARG A 26 -29.39 -16.97 -11.69
N MET A 27 -28.33 -16.19 -11.96
CA MET A 27 -28.30 -14.75 -11.65
C MET A 27 -29.17 -13.96 -12.61
N THR A 28 -29.92 -12.99 -12.06
CA THR A 28 -30.54 -11.91 -12.83
C THR A 28 -29.49 -10.88 -13.26
N LEU A 29 -29.80 -10.09 -14.27
CA LEU A 29 -28.89 -9.00 -14.70
C LEU A 29 -28.54 -8.04 -13.56
N ARG A 30 -29.51 -7.71 -12.66
CA ARG A 30 -29.25 -6.88 -11.47
C ARG A 30 -28.24 -7.52 -10.54
N GLU A 31 -28.35 -8.81 -10.25
CA GLU A 31 -27.40 -9.54 -9.40
C GLU A 31 -26.00 -9.62 -10.05
N LYS A 32 -25.94 -9.74 -11.39
CA LYS A 32 -24.68 -9.68 -12.16
C LYS A 32 -24.06 -8.28 -12.09
N ALA A 33 -24.86 -7.23 -12.28
CA ALA A 33 -24.40 -5.85 -12.19
C ALA A 33 -23.77 -5.54 -10.83
N GLY A 34 -24.38 -6.00 -9.73
CA GLY A 34 -23.86 -5.83 -8.39
C GLY A 34 -22.47 -6.44 -8.16
N GLN A 35 -22.09 -7.51 -8.90
CA GLN A 35 -20.75 -8.08 -8.77
C GLN A 35 -19.65 -7.18 -9.34
N LEU A 36 -19.97 -6.30 -10.28
CA LEU A 36 -18.99 -5.46 -10.98
C LEU A 36 -18.48 -4.29 -10.12
N PHE A 37 -19.03 -4.08 -8.93
CA PHE A 37 -18.65 -2.96 -8.07
C PHE A 37 -17.97 -3.42 -6.80
N HIS A 38 -16.93 -2.70 -6.42
CA HIS A 38 -16.10 -2.94 -5.25
C HIS A 38 -15.95 -1.59 -4.51
N THR A 39 -16.95 -1.24 -3.73
CA THR A 39 -17.02 0.07 -3.08
C THR A 39 -16.53 0.03 -1.64
N ALA A 40 -16.38 1.21 -1.05
CA ALA A 40 -16.06 1.35 0.37
C ALA A 40 -17.27 1.02 1.25
N ASN A 41 -17.00 0.46 2.43
CA ASN A 41 -17.96 0.38 3.52
C ASN A 41 -17.24 0.56 4.86
N THR A 42 -17.96 1.00 5.89
CA THR A 42 -17.38 1.27 7.21
C THR A 42 -18.22 0.64 8.31
N LEU A 43 -17.62 0.52 9.48
CA LEU A 43 -18.28 -0.02 10.67
C LEU A 43 -19.21 1.02 11.31
N GLY A 44 -20.35 0.55 11.77
CA GLY A 44 -21.15 1.25 12.77
C GLY A 44 -20.58 1.04 14.19
N PRO A 45 -21.17 1.70 15.20
CA PRO A 45 -20.73 1.60 16.58
C PRO A 45 -20.68 0.14 17.09
N GLY A 46 -19.58 -0.26 17.73
CA GLY A 46 -19.39 -1.61 18.26
C GLY A 46 -19.25 -2.70 17.19
N GLY A 47 -18.86 -2.34 15.96
CA GLY A 47 -18.70 -3.29 14.87
C GLY A 47 -20.02 -3.76 14.23
N THR A 48 -21.10 -3.00 14.40
CA THR A 48 -22.39 -3.26 13.72
C THR A 48 -22.34 -2.75 12.29
N LEU A 49 -23.37 -3.08 11.48
CA LEU A 49 -23.54 -2.46 10.18
C LEU A 49 -23.93 -0.99 10.31
N LEU A 50 -23.45 -0.16 9.38
CA LEU A 50 -23.85 1.24 9.29
C LEU A 50 -25.34 1.32 8.93
N THR A 51 -26.14 1.97 9.76
CA THR A 51 -27.60 2.11 9.58
C THR A 51 -28.03 3.43 8.95
N THR A 52 -27.12 4.41 8.89
CA THR A 52 -27.32 5.71 8.27
C THR A 52 -26.15 5.98 7.34
N PRO A 53 -26.36 6.46 6.12
CA PRO A 53 -25.25 6.77 5.21
C PRO A 53 -24.30 7.80 5.83
N ASP A 54 -23.01 7.64 5.56
CA ASP A 54 -22.00 8.68 5.79
C ASP A 54 -21.91 9.53 4.52
N GLU A 55 -22.76 10.58 4.48
CA GLU A 55 -22.83 11.46 3.32
C GLU A 55 -21.55 12.27 3.10
N ALA A 56 -20.80 12.56 4.17
CA ALA A 56 -19.55 13.30 4.09
C ALA A 56 -18.46 12.52 3.35
N ASN A 57 -18.50 11.20 3.42
CA ASN A 57 -17.54 10.31 2.75
C ASN A 57 -18.18 9.46 1.63
N GLY A 58 -19.40 9.78 1.22
CA GLY A 58 -20.09 9.08 0.14
C GLY A 58 -20.36 7.59 0.42
N VAL A 59 -20.35 7.16 1.70
CA VAL A 59 -20.53 5.76 2.08
C VAL A 59 -21.99 5.46 2.35
N ARG A 60 -22.55 4.51 1.61
CA ARG A 60 -23.94 4.04 1.78
C ARG A 60 -24.04 2.97 2.85
N THR A 61 -25.26 2.68 3.30
CA THR A 61 -25.49 1.59 4.24
C THR A 61 -25.25 0.23 3.58
N ALA A 62 -24.80 -0.76 4.39
CA ALA A 62 -24.61 -2.11 3.90
C ALA A 62 -25.93 -2.72 3.39
N GLU A 63 -27.08 -2.37 4.00
CA GLU A 63 -28.40 -2.84 3.59
C GLU A 63 -28.75 -2.38 2.15
N GLU A 64 -28.58 -1.09 1.85
CA GLU A 64 -28.77 -0.56 0.49
C GLU A 64 -27.85 -1.24 -0.51
N LEU A 65 -26.56 -1.33 -0.19
CA LEU A 65 -25.57 -1.90 -1.11
C LEU A 65 -25.81 -3.39 -1.39
N VAL A 66 -26.09 -4.19 -0.35
CA VAL A 66 -26.24 -5.65 -0.49
C VAL A 66 -27.64 -6.03 -0.99
N LEU A 67 -28.72 -5.49 -0.38
CA LEU A 67 -30.08 -5.95 -0.69
C LEU A 67 -30.67 -5.27 -1.93
N GLU A 68 -30.41 -3.97 -2.12
CA GLU A 68 -31.01 -3.23 -3.21
C GLU A 68 -30.13 -3.23 -4.47
N ARG A 69 -28.80 -3.06 -4.29
CA ARG A 69 -27.85 -2.99 -5.41
C ARG A 69 -27.16 -4.32 -5.74
N GLY A 70 -27.22 -5.32 -4.83
CA GLY A 70 -26.65 -6.66 -5.04
C GLY A 70 -25.12 -6.71 -4.99
N LEU A 71 -24.46 -5.74 -4.34
CA LEU A 71 -23.00 -5.73 -4.19
C LEU A 71 -22.53 -6.81 -3.23
N THR A 72 -21.38 -7.38 -3.52
CA THR A 72 -20.74 -8.41 -2.68
C THR A 72 -19.24 -8.24 -2.55
N HIS A 73 -18.69 -7.06 -2.88
CA HIS A 73 -17.27 -6.73 -2.69
C HIS A 73 -17.17 -5.38 -1.99
N PHE A 74 -16.44 -5.34 -0.87
CA PHE A 74 -16.29 -4.13 -0.08
C PHE A 74 -14.86 -3.93 0.38
N ASN A 75 -14.35 -2.70 0.23
CA ASN A 75 -13.16 -2.24 0.92
C ASN A 75 -13.56 -1.69 2.29
N ILE A 76 -13.07 -2.30 3.36
CA ILE A 76 -13.39 -1.85 4.70
C ILE A 76 -12.55 -0.62 5.06
N LEU A 77 -13.23 0.47 5.42
CA LEU A 77 -12.63 1.70 5.94
C LEU A 77 -12.76 1.75 7.46
N GLY A 78 -11.75 2.29 8.12
CA GLY A 78 -11.72 2.42 9.58
C GLY A 78 -11.62 1.06 10.30
N GLY A 79 -12.00 1.09 11.59
CA GLY A 79 -11.95 -0.06 12.47
C GLY A 79 -10.57 -0.27 13.11
N ASP A 80 -10.45 0.03 14.43
CA ASP A 80 -9.22 -0.13 15.19
C ASP A 80 -9.26 -1.36 16.08
N ASP A 81 -10.46 -1.87 16.38
CA ASP A 81 -10.63 -3.08 17.21
C ASP A 81 -10.85 -4.32 16.34
N PRO A 82 -9.95 -5.33 16.42
CA PRO A 82 -10.08 -6.58 15.67
C PRO A 82 -11.38 -7.34 15.91
N GLN A 83 -11.95 -7.27 17.11
CA GLN A 83 -13.20 -7.94 17.44
C GLN A 83 -14.38 -7.24 16.75
N GLU A 84 -14.38 -5.91 16.71
CA GLU A 84 -15.41 -5.13 16.03
C GLU A 84 -15.37 -5.36 14.51
N ILE A 85 -14.17 -5.40 13.91
CA ILE A 85 -14.00 -5.72 12.48
C ILE A 85 -14.57 -7.12 12.18
N ALA A 86 -14.22 -8.11 12.98
CA ALA A 86 -14.70 -9.48 12.80
C ALA A 86 -16.22 -9.61 13.04
N HIS A 87 -16.77 -8.83 13.97
CA HIS A 87 -18.21 -8.75 14.20
C HIS A 87 -18.93 -8.17 12.99
N TRP A 88 -18.50 -7.00 12.53
CA TRP A 88 -19.01 -6.36 11.30
C TRP A 88 -18.95 -7.31 10.10
N HIS A 89 -17.81 -8.01 9.93
CA HIS A 89 -17.66 -8.99 8.86
C HIS A 89 -18.75 -10.07 8.94
N ASN A 90 -19.01 -10.62 10.11
CA ASN A 90 -20.05 -11.63 10.28
C ASN A 90 -21.45 -11.08 10.00
N GLU A 91 -21.76 -9.85 10.42
CA GLU A 91 -23.04 -9.20 10.16
C GLU A 91 -23.30 -8.99 8.67
N ILE A 92 -22.31 -8.48 7.91
CA ILE A 92 -22.47 -8.27 6.47
C ILE A 92 -22.57 -9.62 5.72
N GLN A 93 -21.94 -10.68 6.20
CA GLN A 93 -22.09 -12.02 5.66
C GLN A 93 -23.49 -12.60 5.90
N GLU A 94 -24.09 -12.36 7.05
CA GLU A 94 -25.49 -12.76 7.33
C GLU A 94 -26.47 -11.98 6.45
N LEU A 95 -26.23 -10.68 6.27
CA LEU A 95 -27.03 -9.87 5.37
C LEU A 95 -26.97 -10.43 3.93
N ALA A 96 -25.78 -10.74 3.44
CA ALA A 96 -25.61 -11.35 2.11
C ALA A 96 -26.24 -12.75 2.03
N ALA A 97 -26.18 -13.55 3.10
CA ALA A 97 -26.81 -14.88 3.15
C ALA A 97 -28.34 -14.82 3.07
N SER A 98 -28.96 -13.72 3.48
CA SER A 98 -30.40 -13.51 3.39
C SER A 98 -30.89 -13.24 1.96
N THR A 99 -30.00 -12.93 1.02
CA THR A 99 -30.34 -12.70 -0.39
C THR A 99 -30.71 -14.01 -1.10
N ARG A 100 -31.39 -13.90 -2.23
CA ARG A 100 -31.93 -15.07 -2.99
C ARG A 100 -30.87 -16.13 -3.33
N LEU A 101 -29.65 -15.73 -3.66
CA LEU A 101 -28.55 -16.64 -4.02
C LEU A 101 -27.52 -16.82 -2.90
N GLY A 102 -27.59 -16.00 -1.86
CA GLY A 102 -26.68 -16.07 -0.72
C GLY A 102 -25.21 -15.96 -1.10
N ILE A 103 -24.88 -15.15 -2.12
CA ILE A 103 -23.49 -14.95 -2.58
C ILE A 103 -22.71 -14.27 -1.46
N PRO A 104 -21.61 -14.89 -0.97
CA PRO A 104 -20.85 -14.34 0.15
C PRO A 104 -20.12 -13.06 -0.23
N VAL A 105 -19.94 -12.18 0.75
CA VAL A 105 -19.17 -10.94 0.60
C VAL A 105 -17.67 -11.27 0.55
N THR A 106 -16.95 -10.60 -0.33
CA THR A 106 -15.49 -10.52 -0.33
C THR A 106 -15.08 -9.18 0.29
N VAL A 107 -14.34 -9.21 1.39
CA VAL A 107 -13.83 -8.01 2.06
C VAL A 107 -12.38 -7.80 1.67
N SER A 108 -12.05 -6.60 1.27
CA SER A 108 -10.69 -6.11 1.02
C SER A 108 -10.28 -5.02 2.01
N THR A 109 -9.01 -4.69 2.01
CA THR A 109 -8.48 -3.52 2.71
C THR A 109 -7.18 -3.04 2.08
N ASP A 110 -6.90 -1.75 2.21
CA ASP A 110 -5.58 -1.19 2.02
C ASP A 110 -4.62 -1.65 3.14
N PRO A 111 -3.30 -1.48 3.00
CA PRO A 111 -2.33 -1.94 3.99
C PRO A 111 -2.62 -1.44 5.40
N ARG A 112 -2.54 -2.33 6.42
CA ARG A 112 -2.84 -2.02 7.82
C ARG A 112 -1.68 -2.26 8.77
N HIS A 113 -0.53 -2.65 8.27
CA HIS A 113 0.62 -3.07 9.08
C HIS A 113 1.76 -2.04 9.09
N GLY A 114 1.69 -1.00 8.26
CA GLY A 114 2.69 0.07 8.19
C GLY A 114 2.61 1.04 9.37
N MET A 115 3.48 2.02 9.34
CA MET A 115 3.52 3.13 10.31
C MET A 115 2.79 4.37 9.79
N PHE A 116 2.81 4.56 8.47
CA PHE A 116 2.06 5.64 7.81
C PHE A 116 0.58 5.27 7.72
N SER A 117 -0.27 6.24 8.00
CA SER A 117 -1.73 6.07 7.92
C SER A 117 -2.34 7.25 7.19
N THR A 118 -3.11 6.94 6.16
CA THR A 118 -3.93 7.92 5.45
C THR A 118 -5.27 7.28 5.08
N PRO A 119 -6.38 7.99 5.15
CA PRO A 119 -7.70 7.45 4.82
C PRO A 119 -7.78 6.80 3.44
N ALA A 120 -6.99 7.30 2.48
CA ALA A 120 -7.06 6.87 1.08
C ALA A 120 -6.15 5.70 0.69
N ALA A 121 -5.07 5.41 1.42
CA ALA A 121 -4.06 4.49 0.91
C ALA A 121 -3.46 3.52 1.94
N GLY A 122 -3.83 3.63 3.21
CA GLY A 122 -3.38 2.72 4.26
C GLY A 122 -3.93 3.14 5.61
N GLN A 123 -4.37 2.19 6.40
CA GLN A 123 -4.99 2.44 7.70
C GLN A 123 -4.29 1.57 8.74
N ALA A 124 -3.21 2.09 9.33
CA ALA A 124 -2.48 1.39 10.38
C ALA A 124 -3.40 1.10 11.58
N ILE A 125 -3.37 -0.14 12.07
CA ILE A 125 -4.09 -0.56 13.28
C ILE A 125 -3.07 -0.94 14.34
N GLU A 126 -3.08 -0.26 15.49
CA GLU A 126 -2.14 -0.52 16.59
C GLU A 126 -2.20 -1.94 17.14
N ARG A 127 -3.36 -2.59 17.06
CA ARG A 127 -3.57 -3.95 17.56
C ARG A 127 -3.01 -5.04 16.65
N LEU A 128 -2.71 -4.74 15.39
CA LEU A 128 -1.99 -5.64 14.49
C LEU A 128 -0.47 -5.60 14.77
N SER A 129 0.27 -6.50 14.14
CA SER A 129 1.73 -6.40 14.13
C SER A 129 2.16 -5.23 13.25
N ARG A 130 3.11 -4.41 13.74
CA ARG A 130 3.61 -3.24 13.03
C ARG A 130 4.92 -3.55 12.34
N TRP A 131 5.00 -3.20 11.08
CA TRP A 131 6.14 -3.45 10.20
C TRP A 131 6.64 -2.12 9.62
N PRO A 132 7.90 -2.05 9.17
CA PRO A 132 8.33 -0.89 8.40
C PRO A 132 7.51 -0.79 7.12
N GLU A 133 7.48 0.38 6.51
CA GLU A 133 6.90 0.56 5.18
C GLU A 133 7.55 -0.37 4.15
N HIS A 134 6.92 -0.59 3.02
CA HIS A 134 7.48 -1.48 2.00
C HIS A 134 8.87 -1.04 1.53
N THR A 135 9.18 0.26 1.50
CA THR A 135 10.54 0.76 1.28
C THR A 135 11.53 0.23 2.30
N GLY A 136 11.12 0.09 3.56
CA GLY A 136 11.94 -0.54 4.61
C GLY A 136 12.16 -2.04 4.36
N ILE A 137 11.14 -2.76 3.86
CA ILE A 137 11.31 -4.16 3.43
C ILE A 137 12.26 -4.23 2.23
N GLY A 138 12.16 -3.29 1.29
CA GLY A 138 13.12 -3.12 0.18
C GLY A 138 14.54 -2.83 0.66
N ALA A 139 14.69 -1.98 1.68
CA ALA A 139 15.99 -1.68 2.30
C ALA A 139 16.64 -2.92 2.95
N ILE A 140 15.85 -3.86 3.48
CA ILE A 140 16.36 -5.14 3.98
C ILE A 140 16.83 -6.04 2.83
N GLY A 141 16.14 -6.00 1.69
CA GLY A 141 16.51 -6.72 0.48
C GLY A 141 16.45 -8.25 0.59
N ASP A 142 15.60 -8.78 1.48
CA ASP A 142 15.49 -10.23 1.76
C ASP A 142 14.12 -10.77 1.31
N PRO A 143 14.02 -11.45 0.16
CA PRO A 143 12.76 -12.02 -0.30
C PRO A 143 12.12 -13.02 0.67
N ALA A 144 12.91 -13.74 1.46
CA ALA A 144 12.36 -14.67 2.45
C ALA A 144 11.64 -13.91 3.58
N LEU A 145 12.16 -12.74 3.97
CA LEU A 145 11.46 -11.86 4.92
C LEU A 145 10.19 -11.28 4.32
N ALA A 146 10.21 -10.86 3.05
CA ALA A 146 9.03 -10.34 2.37
C ALA A 146 7.91 -11.40 2.28
N GLU A 147 8.27 -12.68 2.03
CA GLU A 147 7.32 -13.80 2.05
C GLU A 147 6.76 -14.05 3.45
N ALA A 148 7.63 -14.04 4.48
CA ALA A 148 7.20 -14.18 5.87
C ALA A 148 6.29 -13.02 6.31
N TYR A 149 6.56 -11.80 5.88
CA TYR A 149 5.69 -10.64 6.10
C TYR A 149 4.33 -10.85 5.45
N GLY A 150 4.28 -11.25 4.19
CA GLY A 150 3.03 -11.58 3.50
C GLY A 150 2.23 -12.68 4.23
N ASP A 151 2.90 -13.70 4.81
CA ASP A 151 2.23 -14.73 5.62
C ASP A 151 1.66 -14.18 6.93
N VAL A 152 2.36 -13.25 7.57
CA VAL A 152 1.83 -12.56 8.77
C VAL A 152 0.58 -11.77 8.41
N VAL A 153 0.63 -10.93 7.37
CA VAL A 153 -0.52 -10.17 6.87
C VAL A 153 -1.69 -11.11 6.56
N ARG A 154 -1.44 -12.22 5.85
CA ARG A 154 -2.45 -13.23 5.53
C ARG A 154 -3.14 -13.77 6.79
N ARG A 155 -2.37 -14.15 7.80
CA ARG A 155 -2.91 -14.73 9.04
C ARG A 155 -3.76 -13.73 9.82
N GLU A 156 -3.31 -12.49 9.93
CA GLU A 156 -4.04 -11.44 10.63
C GLU A 156 -5.29 -11.02 9.84
N TYR A 157 -5.23 -10.91 8.51
CA TYR A 157 -6.39 -10.62 7.69
C TYR A 157 -7.45 -11.73 7.72
N LEU A 158 -7.05 -12.99 7.68
CA LEU A 158 -7.98 -14.11 7.79
C LEU A 158 -8.75 -14.10 9.11
N ALA A 159 -8.11 -13.73 10.22
CA ALA A 159 -8.77 -13.61 11.53
C ALA A 159 -9.84 -12.50 11.54
N LEU A 160 -9.69 -11.48 10.71
CA LEU A 160 -10.62 -10.36 10.56
C LEU A 160 -11.68 -10.58 9.47
N GLY A 161 -11.60 -11.66 8.70
CA GLY A 161 -12.49 -11.92 7.57
C GLY A 161 -12.07 -11.22 6.27
N ILE A 162 -10.91 -10.57 6.24
CA ILE A 162 -10.38 -9.90 5.05
C ILE A 162 -9.79 -10.95 4.12
N ARG A 163 -10.21 -10.96 2.85
CA ARG A 163 -9.84 -11.99 1.88
C ARG A 163 -9.12 -11.46 0.64
N VAL A 164 -9.05 -10.12 0.50
CA VAL A 164 -8.29 -9.44 -0.55
C VAL A 164 -7.43 -8.35 0.08
N ALA A 165 -6.14 -8.34 -0.21
CA ALA A 165 -5.24 -7.23 0.07
C ALA A 165 -5.18 -6.32 -1.17
N LEU A 166 -5.45 -5.01 -1.01
CA LEU A 166 -5.24 -4.01 -2.05
C LEU A 166 -3.74 -3.68 -2.14
N GLY A 167 -3.00 -4.63 -2.65
CA GLY A 167 -1.55 -4.60 -2.74
C GLY A 167 -0.94 -5.97 -3.13
N PRO A 168 0.41 -6.01 -3.18
CA PRO A 168 1.37 -4.94 -2.95
C PRO A 168 1.39 -3.91 -4.08
N MET A 169 2.01 -2.74 -3.81
CA MET A 169 2.41 -1.81 -4.86
C MET A 169 3.64 -2.36 -5.56
N ALA A 170 3.46 -2.73 -6.83
CA ALA A 170 4.52 -3.24 -7.70
C ALA A 170 5.17 -2.12 -8.54
N ASP A 171 4.87 -0.89 -8.19
CA ASP A 171 5.39 0.30 -8.83
C ASP A 171 6.90 0.46 -8.56
N LEU A 172 7.64 1.07 -9.49
CA LEU A 172 9.03 1.48 -9.29
C LEU A 172 9.09 2.92 -8.79
N PHE A 173 9.82 3.18 -7.72
CA PHE A 173 10.00 4.51 -7.15
C PHE A 173 11.06 5.32 -7.91
N THR A 174 10.81 5.58 -9.19
CA THR A 174 11.79 6.23 -10.08
C THR A 174 11.83 7.75 -9.97
N ASP A 175 10.71 8.40 -9.63
CA ASP A 175 10.72 9.81 -9.29
C ASP A 175 10.74 10.01 -7.76
N PRO A 176 11.79 10.61 -7.19
CA PRO A 176 11.93 10.79 -5.75
C PRO A 176 10.87 11.72 -5.13
N ARG A 177 10.14 12.50 -5.93
CA ARG A 177 9.06 13.39 -5.46
C ARG A 177 7.75 12.65 -5.24
N TRP A 178 7.56 11.45 -5.84
CA TRP A 178 6.29 10.75 -5.82
C TRP A 178 5.89 10.35 -4.40
N SER A 179 4.76 10.88 -3.95
CA SER A 179 4.26 10.75 -2.58
C SER A 179 3.94 9.31 -2.16
N ARG A 180 3.62 8.42 -3.11
CA ARG A 180 3.26 7.02 -2.84
C ARG A 180 4.47 6.08 -2.78
N GLY A 181 5.69 6.61 -2.95
CA GLY A 181 6.92 5.84 -2.97
C GLY A 181 7.13 4.93 -1.76
N TYR A 182 6.71 5.37 -0.56
CA TYR A 182 6.83 4.59 0.68
C TYR A 182 6.17 3.20 0.60
N GLY A 183 5.10 3.06 -0.20
CA GLY A 183 4.37 1.81 -0.40
C GLY A 183 5.03 0.84 -1.38
N THR A 184 6.15 1.23 -2.03
CA THR A 184 6.90 0.42 -2.98
C THR A 184 8.13 -0.23 -2.31
N PHE A 185 8.72 -1.22 -2.96
CA PHE A 185 9.98 -1.82 -2.47
C PHE A 185 11.24 -1.07 -2.95
N GLY A 186 11.10 0.12 -3.55
CA GLY A 186 12.19 0.97 -4.02
C GLY A 186 12.21 1.19 -5.53
N GLU A 187 13.36 1.62 -6.06
CA GLU A 187 13.50 1.96 -7.48
C GLU A 187 14.15 0.85 -8.34
N ASP A 188 14.84 -0.13 -7.72
CA ASP A 188 15.50 -1.22 -8.47
C ASP A 188 14.48 -2.26 -8.97
N PRO A 189 14.26 -2.38 -10.29
CA PRO A 189 13.25 -3.29 -10.85
C PRO A 189 13.49 -4.76 -10.49
N VAL A 190 14.74 -5.17 -10.23
CA VAL A 190 15.07 -6.56 -9.84
C VAL A 190 14.62 -6.81 -8.40
N THR A 191 14.98 -5.92 -7.49
CA THR A 191 14.58 -6.00 -6.08
C THR A 191 13.07 -5.91 -5.95
N VAL A 192 12.42 -4.91 -6.56
CA VAL A 192 10.96 -4.74 -6.51
C VAL A 192 10.26 -5.99 -7.03
N SER A 193 10.71 -6.56 -8.15
CA SER A 193 10.12 -7.80 -8.70
C SER A 193 10.25 -8.98 -7.72
N ALA A 194 11.41 -9.15 -7.10
CA ALA A 194 11.65 -10.25 -6.17
C ALA A 194 10.81 -10.11 -4.88
N MET A 195 10.74 -8.90 -4.32
CA MET A 195 9.97 -8.60 -3.10
C MET A 195 8.46 -8.73 -3.35
N THR A 196 7.95 -8.16 -4.45
CA THR A 196 6.56 -8.28 -4.88
C THR A 196 6.14 -9.74 -5.00
N ALA A 197 6.92 -10.56 -5.71
CA ALA A 197 6.63 -11.97 -5.88
C ALA A 197 6.63 -12.73 -4.55
N ALA A 198 7.58 -12.44 -3.67
CA ALA A 198 7.70 -13.07 -2.36
C ALA A 198 6.52 -12.71 -1.45
N PHE A 199 6.15 -11.43 -1.36
CA PHE A 199 5.02 -10.97 -0.57
C PHE A 199 3.70 -11.61 -1.03
N ILE A 200 3.47 -11.71 -2.36
CA ILE A 200 2.29 -12.37 -2.92
C ILE A 200 2.25 -13.86 -2.56
N ARG A 201 3.39 -14.58 -2.59
CA ARG A 201 3.44 -15.96 -2.11
C ARG A 201 3.05 -16.08 -0.64
N GLY A 202 3.50 -15.15 0.20
CA GLY A 202 3.10 -15.07 1.61
C GLY A 202 1.59 -14.88 1.78
N LEU A 203 0.98 -13.94 1.06
CA LEU A 203 -0.47 -13.71 1.04
C LEU A 203 -1.26 -14.93 0.57
N ARG A 204 -0.77 -15.60 -0.48
CA ARG A 204 -1.39 -16.83 -1.00
C ARG A 204 -1.35 -17.95 0.04
N GLY A 205 -0.27 -18.02 0.82
CA GLY A 205 -0.04 -19.09 1.78
C GLY A 205 0.37 -20.41 1.12
N PRO A 206 0.29 -21.53 1.84
CA PRO A 206 0.70 -22.84 1.34
C PRO A 206 -0.19 -23.32 0.18
N GLY A 207 0.42 -23.96 -0.80
CA GLY A 207 -0.29 -24.52 -1.98
C GLY A 207 0.11 -23.83 -3.29
N GLU A 208 -0.39 -24.37 -4.40
CA GLU A 208 -0.05 -23.90 -5.75
C GLU A 208 -0.98 -22.78 -6.28
N GLY A 209 -2.07 -22.45 -5.56
CA GLY A 209 -3.04 -21.43 -5.96
C GLY A 209 -3.81 -20.86 -4.79
N LEU A 210 -4.84 -20.07 -5.07
CA LEU A 210 -5.75 -19.59 -4.02
C LEU A 210 -6.52 -20.76 -3.41
N GLY A 211 -6.69 -20.71 -2.10
CA GLY A 211 -7.46 -21.66 -1.32
C GLY A 211 -8.16 -21.02 -0.14
N PRO A 212 -8.87 -21.82 0.69
CA PRO A 212 -9.63 -21.30 1.83
C PRO A 212 -8.77 -20.57 2.88
N SER A 213 -7.48 -20.85 2.94
CA SER A 213 -6.51 -20.18 3.82
C SER A 213 -5.70 -19.07 3.14
N SER A 214 -6.09 -18.63 1.95
CA SER A 214 -5.40 -17.58 1.20
C SER A 214 -6.06 -16.22 1.40
N VAL A 215 -5.25 -15.16 1.25
CA VAL A 215 -5.68 -13.80 0.93
C VAL A 215 -5.24 -13.51 -0.49
N ALA A 216 -6.16 -13.09 -1.35
CA ALA A 216 -5.87 -12.73 -2.72
C ALA A 216 -5.11 -11.39 -2.75
N ALA A 217 -4.15 -11.27 -3.66
CA ALA A 217 -3.44 -10.03 -3.91
C ALA A 217 -4.05 -9.29 -5.09
N MET A 218 -4.47 -8.03 -4.88
CA MET A 218 -4.78 -7.08 -5.94
C MET A 218 -3.55 -6.21 -6.16
N VAL A 219 -2.62 -6.71 -6.98
CA VAL A 219 -1.37 -5.99 -7.25
C VAL A 219 -1.64 -4.66 -7.96
N LYS A 220 -0.94 -3.60 -7.55
CA LYS A 220 -1.19 -2.24 -8.01
C LYS A 220 0.11 -1.46 -8.22
N HIS A 221 0.11 -0.41 -9.07
CA HIS A 221 -0.98 0.10 -9.92
C HIS A 221 -0.58 -0.13 -11.39
N PHE A 222 -1.24 -1.03 -12.09
CA PHE A 222 -0.85 -1.40 -13.46
C PHE A 222 -1.08 -0.23 -14.45
N PRO A 223 -0.14 0.06 -15.35
CA PRO A 223 1.10 -0.66 -15.70
C PRO A 223 2.37 -0.15 -14.99
N GLY A 224 2.25 0.51 -13.86
CA GLY A 224 3.31 1.09 -13.04
C GLY A 224 3.09 2.59 -12.81
N GLY A 225 2.84 3.00 -11.55
CA GLY A 225 2.45 4.37 -11.20
C GLY A 225 3.61 5.35 -10.99
N GLY A 226 4.86 4.86 -10.92
CA GLY A 226 6.02 5.69 -10.59
C GLY A 226 6.30 6.89 -11.50
N PRO A 227 6.14 6.78 -12.84
CA PRO A 227 6.48 7.85 -13.77
C PRO A 227 5.42 8.96 -13.86
N GLN A 228 5.01 9.54 -12.74
CA GLN A 228 4.12 10.69 -12.72
C GLN A 228 4.87 11.97 -13.11
N LEU A 229 4.25 12.83 -13.91
CA LEU A 229 4.85 14.10 -14.32
C LEU A 229 5.19 14.94 -13.08
N GLY A 230 6.49 15.21 -12.90
CA GLY A 230 6.99 15.96 -11.76
C GLY A 230 6.85 15.23 -10.40
N GLY A 231 6.57 13.91 -10.40
CA GLY A 231 6.36 13.12 -9.20
C GLY A 231 5.08 13.44 -8.43
N GLU A 232 4.17 14.20 -9.04
CA GLU A 232 2.89 14.58 -8.41
C GLU A 232 1.90 13.41 -8.46
N ASP A 233 0.96 13.37 -7.51
CA ASP A 233 0.06 12.23 -7.38
C ASP A 233 -1.23 12.38 -8.20
N ALA A 234 -1.61 11.34 -8.92
CA ALA A 234 -2.76 11.33 -9.83
C ALA A 234 -4.13 11.28 -9.14
N HIS A 235 -4.22 11.29 -7.80
CA HIS A 235 -5.48 11.56 -7.12
C HIS A 235 -5.93 13.01 -7.29
N ASP A 236 -4.99 13.92 -7.55
CA ASP A 236 -5.31 15.29 -7.91
C ASP A 236 -5.50 15.40 -9.43
N PRO A 237 -6.68 15.82 -9.93
CA PRO A 237 -6.95 15.95 -11.37
C PRO A 237 -5.98 16.88 -12.11
N ARG A 238 -5.31 17.78 -11.38
CA ARG A 238 -4.29 18.68 -11.93
C ARG A 238 -3.00 17.95 -12.30
N HIS A 239 -2.78 16.75 -11.77
CA HIS A 239 -1.55 15.95 -11.84
C HIS A 239 -1.78 14.56 -12.46
N ARG A 240 -2.68 14.48 -13.43
CA ARG A 240 -3.11 13.22 -14.08
C ARG A 240 -2.10 12.61 -15.04
N GLU A 241 -1.11 13.40 -15.51
CA GLU A 241 -0.23 13.00 -16.60
C GLU A 241 0.88 12.06 -16.12
N GLN A 242 1.05 10.97 -16.88
CA GLN A 242 2.11 10.01 -16.68
C GLN A 242 3.02 10.01 -17.90
N VAL A 243 4.34 10.17 -17.69
CA VAL A 243 5.30 10.45 -18.76
C VAL A 243 6.46 9.45 -18.74
N TYR A 244 7.02 9.19 -19.92
CA TYR A 244 8.12 8.23 -20.07
C TYR A 244 9.25 8.84 -20.93
N PRO A 245 9.92 9.91 -20.45
CA PRO A 245 10.97 10.59 -21.21
C PRO A 245 12.19 9.71 -21.49
N GLY A 246 12.43 8.67 -20.69
CA GLY A 246 13.45 7.66 -20.94
C GLY A 246 13.01 6.53 -21.88
N GLY A 247 11.73 6.47 -22.23
CA GLY A 247 11.14 5.40 -23.06
C GLY A 247 11.04 4.05 -22.35
N LEU A 248 11.04 4.02 -21.01
CA LEU A 248 11.15 2.80 -20.22
C LEU A 248 9.80 2.23 -19.72
N ALA A 249 8.69 2.55 -20.39
CA ALA A 249 7.36 2.04 -19.99
C ALA A 249 7.32 0.52 -19.76
N ARG A 250 8.10 -0.27 -20.51
CA ARG A 250 8.19 -1.73 -20.31
C ARG A 250 8.95 -2.13 -19.05
N LEU A 251 9.88 -1.32 -18.57
CA LEU A 251 10.62 -1.58 -17.35
C LEU A 251 9.68 -1.61 -16.15
N HIS A 252 8.72 -0.69 -16.12
CA HIS A 252 7.72 -0.58 -15.05
C HIS A 252 6.76 -1.78 -14.98
N GLN A 253 6.70 -2.61 -16.01
CA GLN A 253 5.87 -3.82 -16.05
C GLN A 253 6.55 -5.06 -15.46
N LEU A 254 7.88 -5.05 -15.28
CA LEU A 254 8.63 -6.21 -14.79
C LEU A 254 8.16 -6.74 -13.43
N PRO A 255 7.85 -5.87 -12.43
CA PRO A 255 7.34 -6.34 -11.16
C PRO A 255 5.94 -6.98 -11.28
N PHE A 256 5.10 -6.52 -12.22
CA PHE A 256 3.79 -7.13 -12.49
C PHE A 256 3.94 -8.51 -13.12
N ASP A 257 4.89 -8.72 -14.04
CA ASP A 257 5.24 -10.04 -14.54
C ASP A 257 5.63 -11.00 -13.41
N ALA A 258 6.41 -10.52 -12.46
CA ALA A 258 6.81 -11.30 -11.29
C ALA A 258 5.59 -11.60 -10.38
N ALA A 259 4.69 -10.63 -10.20
CA ALA A 259 3.46 -10.78 -9.44
C ALA A 259 2.53 -11.84 -10.04
N PHE A 260 2.33 -11.83 -11.36
CA PHE A 260 1.48 -12.78 -12.06
C PHE A 260 2.05 -14.20 -11.97
N ARG A 261 3.36 -14.36 -12.14
CA ARG A 261 4.04 -15.66 -11.94
C ARG A 261 3.97 -16.14 -10.48
N ALA A 262 3.92 -15.23 -9.50
CA ALA A 262 3.74 -15.56 -8.09
C ALA A 262 2.30 -15.93 -7.72
N GLY A 263 1.33 -15.71 -8.63
CA GLY A 263 -0.06 -16.10 -8.46
C GLY A 263 -0.99 -14.97 -8.01
N ALA A 264 -0.67 -13.71 -8.30
CA ALA A 264 -1.63 -12.61 -8.17
C ALA A 264 -2.85 -12.90 -9.05
N THR A 265 -4.05 -12.79 -8.46
CA THR A 265 -5.32 -13.06 -9.15
C THR A 265 -6.12 -11.82 -9.45
N GLN A 266 -5.72 -10.70 -8.89
CA GLN A 266 -6.32 -9.40 -9.16
C GLN A 266 -5.24 -8.37 -9.49
N VAL A 267 -5.62 -7.40 -10.31
CA VAL A 267 -4.79 -6.24 -10.64
C VAL A 267 -5.64 -5.00 -10.62
N MET A 268 -5.10 -3.93 -10.04
CA MET A 268 -5.71 -2.60 -10.07
C MET A 268 -5.01 -1.77 -11.14
N THR A 269 -5.78 -1.14 -12.03
CA THR A 269 -5.23 -0.16 -12.97
C THR A 269 -4.96 1.15 -12.25
N TYR A 270 -3.96 1.91 -12.71
CA TYR A 270 -3.68 3.22 -12.12
C TYR A 270 -4.59 4.31 -12.71
N TYR A 271 -4.72 5.42 -11.99
CA TYR A 271 -5.44 6.61 -12.49
C TYR A 271 -4.74 7.25 -13.69
N GLY A 272 -3.40 7.29 -13.65
CA GLY A 272 -2.57 8.06 -14.54
C GLY A 272 -2.98 7.99 -16.01
N MET A 273 -2.81 9.11 -16.73
CA MET A 273 -3.06 9.25 -18.14
C MET A 273 -1.73 9.31 -18.87
N PRO A 274 -1.35 8.28 -19.66
CA PRO A 274 -0.08 8.29 -20.39
C PRO A 274 -0.08 9.36 -21.47
N VAL A 275 1.00 10.13 -21.56
CA VAL A 275 1.17 11.19 -22.56
C VAL A 275 2.35 10.85 -23.46
N GLY A 276 2.13 10.91 -24.78
CA GLY A 276 3.16 10.71 -25.79
C GLY A 276 3.72 9.28 -25.88
N VAL A 277 3.02 8.27 -25.35
CA VAL A 277 3.47 6.86 -25.40
C VAL A 277 2.96 6.20 -26.69
N PRO A 278 3.84 5.75 -27.60
CA PRO A 278 3.41 5.15 -28.85
C PRO A 278 2.51 3.91 -28.63
N GLY A 279 1.32 3.92 -29.24
CA GLY A 279 0.37 2.82 -29.18
C GLY A 279 -0.51 2.79 -27.94
N TRP A 280 -0.36 3.70 -27.00
CA TRP A 280 -1.28 3.91 -25.89
C TRP A 280 -2.17 5.13 -26.16
N GLU A 281 -3.38 5.08 -25.65
CA GLU A 281 -4.30 6.21 -25.75
C GLU A 281 -4.03 7.20 -24.60
N GLU A 282 -4.20 8.49 -24.84
CA GLU A 282 -4.07 9.53 -23.80
C GLU A 282 -5.36 9.62 -22.98
N VAL A 283 -5.67 8.54 -22.27
CA VAL A 283 -6.78 8.40 -21.33
C VAL A 283 -6.32 7.62 -20.11
N GLY A 284 -6.99 7.79 -18.98
CA GLY A 284 -6.71 7.02 -17.76
C GLY A 284 -6.63 5.52 -18.02
N PHE A 285 -5.71 4.82 -17.33
CA PHE A 285 -5.40 3.42 -17.68
C PHE A 285 -6.59 2.47 -17.63
N ALA A 286 -7.60 2.72 -16.77
CA ALA A 286 -8.83 1.93 -16.75
C ALA A 286 -9.60 1.94 -18.09
N PHE A 287 -9.44 3.00 -18.88
CA PHE A 287 -10.11 3.23 -20.16
C PHE A 287 -9.24 2.89 -21.36
N ASN A 288 -7.98 2.54 -21.13
CA ASN A 288 -6.95 2.37 -22.16
C ASN A 288 -6.95 0.93 -22.69
N ARG A 289 -7.68 0.70 -23.79
CA ARG A 289 -7.81 -0.64 -24.38
C ARG A 289 -6.45 -1.27 -24.75
N PRO A 290 -5.50 -0.58 -25.40
CA PRO A 290 -4.15 -1.09 -25.63
C PRO A 290 -3.46 -1.59 -24.36
N VAL A 291 -3.66 -0.92 -23.22
CA VAL A 291 -3.04 -1.30 -21.96
C VAL A 291 -3.79 -2.46 -21.30
N VAL A 292 -5.11 -2.39 -21.17
CA VAL A 292 -5.89 -3.43 -20.47
C VAL A 292 -6.07 -4.68 -21.32
N THR A 293 -6.43 -4.54 -22.59
CA THR A 293 -6.67 -5.69 -23.46
C THR A 293 -5.41 -6.23 -24.10
N ASP A 294 -4.67 -5.38 -24.83
CA ASP A 294 -3.60 -5.89 -25.68
C ASP A 294 -2.35 -6.21 -24.86
N LEU A 295 -2.02 -5.36 -23.88
CA LEU A 295 -0.85 -5.56 -23.02
C LEU A 295 -1.18 -6.57 -21.90
N LEU A 296 -2.15 -6.27 -21.00
CA LEU A 296 -2.40 -7.08 -19.80
C LEU A 296 -3.00 -8.44 -20.16
N ARG A 297 -4.11 -8.48 -20.92
CA ARG A 297 -4.76 -9.75 -21.30
C ARG A 297 -3.99 -10.49 -22.38
N GLY A 298 -3.48 -9.77 -23.41
CA GLY A 298 -2.79 -10.35 -24.57
C GLY A 298 -1.36 -10.74 -24.27
N HIS A 299 -0.49 -9.78 -23.95
CA HIS A 299 0.95 -10.01 -23.76
C HIS A 299 1.24 -10.76 -22.45
N HIS A 300 0.77 -10.23 -21.30
CA HIS A 300 0.97 -10.88 -20.00
C HIS A 300 0.07 -12.09 -19.76
N ARG A 301 -0.95 -12.32 -20.59
CA ARG A 301 -1.92 -13.42 -20.49
C ARG A 301 -2.62 -13.50 -19.14
N PHE A 302 -2.86 -12.35 -18.54
CA PHE A 302 -3.52 -12.29 -17.24
C PHE A 302 -5.03 -12.61 -17.38
N ASP A 303 -5.51 -13.68 -16.75
CA ASP A 303 -6.94 -14.09 -16.74
C ASP A 303 -7.61 -13.88 -15.37
N GLY A 304 -6.99 -13.10 -14.49
CA GLY A 304 -7.58 -12.69 -13.22
C GLY A 304 -8.52 -11.49 -13.35
N ILE A 305 -8.94 -10.97 -12.22
CA ILE A 305 -9.82 -9.79 -12.11
C ILE A 305 -9.01 -8.52 -12.40
N VAL A 306 -9.53 -7.66 -13.29
CA VAL A 306 -9.03 -6.30 -13.49
C VAL A 306 -10.02 -5.34 -12.84
N CYS A 307 -9.58 -4.72 -11.75
CA CYS A 307 -10.31 -3.69 -11.04
C CYS A 307 -9.78 -2.31 -11.43
N THR A 308 -10.64 -1.31 -11.54
CA THR A 308 -10.18 0.09 -11.63
C THR A 308 -9.60 0.53 -10.29
N ASP A 309 -8.79 1.56 -10.27
CA ASP A 309 -8.62 2.37 -9.08
C ASP A 309 -9.96 3.07 -8.75
N TRP A 310 -10.05 3.82 -7.64
CA TRP A 310 -11.33 4.25 -7.05
C TRP A 310 -12.00 5.41 -7.82
N ASN A 311 -13.34 5.32 -7.95
CA ASN A 311 -14.18 6.42 -8.46
C ASN A 311 -13.76 6.95 -9.83
N VAL A 312 -13.61 6.09 -10.83
CA VAL A 312 -13.28 6.49 -12.21
C VAL A 312 -14.55 6.81 -13.03
N VAL A 313 -15.74 6.37 -12.56
CA VAL A 313 -17.01 6.55 -13.28
C VAL A 313 -17.78 7.76 -12.76
N GLU A 314 -18.02 7.85 -11.45
CA GLU A 314 -18.78 8.91 -10.81
C GLU A 314 -17.93 9.65 -9.77
N SER A 315 -18.22 10.95 -9.58
CA SER A 315 -17.68 11.72 -8.45
C SER A 315 -18.32 11.24 -7.15
N THR A 316 -17.58 11.36 -6.04
CA THR A 316 -18.04 10.99 -4.71
C THR A 316 -17.81 12.14 -3.73
N MET A 317 -18.20 11.96 -2.47
CA MET A 317 -17.87 12.87 -1.39
C MET A 317 -16.68 12.33 -0.60
N LEU A 318 -15.84 13.21 -0.12
CA LEU A 318 -14.68 12.89 0.69
C LEU A 318 -14.44 14.02 1.69
N GLU A 319 -14.56 13.72 2.98
CA GLU A 319 -14.47 14.70 4.07
C GLU A 319 -15.39 15.94 3.89
N GLY A 320 -16.52 15.77 3.22
CA GLY A 320 -17.49 16.83 2.95
C GLY A 320 -17.26 17.62 1.67
N ASP A 321 -16.18 17.36 0.96
CA ASP A 321 -15.89 17.96 -0.35
C ASP A 321 -16.24 17.00 -1.50
N VAL A 322 -16.49 17.56 -2.69
CA VAL A 322 -16.69 16.77 -3.90
C VAL A 322 -15.33 16.26 -4.39
N PHE A 323 -15.22 14.96 -4.46
CA PHE A 323 -14.07 14.28 -5.05
C PHE A 323 -14.45 13.88 -6.48
N ASP A 324 -13.87 14.56 -7.45
CA ASP A 324 -14.21 14.38 -8.87
C ASP A 324 -13.82 12.99 -9.39
N ALA A 325 -14.63 12.47 -10.31
CA ALA A 325 -14.34 11.21 -10.97
C ALA A 325 -13.02 11.28 -11.74
N HIS A 326 -12.17 10.25 -11.57
CA HIS A 326 -10.87 10.14 -12.27
C HIS A 326 -11.02 9.65 -13.72
N GLY A 327 -11.96 10.26 -14.45
CA GLY A 327 -12.23 9.97 -15.86
C GLY A 327 -11.25 10.67 -16.81
N TYR A 328 -9.96 10.64 -16.51
CA TYR A 328 -8.92 11.43 -17.20
C TYR A 328 -8.86 11.19 -18.70
N GLY A 329 -8.89 12.29 -19.46
CA GLY A 329 -8.99 12.31 -20.92
C GLY A 329 -10.41 12.04 -21.45
N LEU A 330 -11.36 11.69 -20.56
CA LEU A 330 -12.77 11.37 -20.88
C LEU A 330 -13.75 12.20 -20.05
N GLU A 331 -13.33 13.35 -19.55
CA GLU A 331 -14.17 14.23 -18.71
C GLU A 331 -15.44 14.71 -19.43
N HIS A 332 -15.38 14.76 -20.75
CA HIS A 332 -16.50 15.13 -21.61
C HIS A 332 -17.59 14.04 -21.75
N LEU A 333 -17.29 12.80 -21.35
CA LEU A 333 -18.23 11.69 -21.39
C LEU A 333 -19.11 11.66 -20.14
N SER A 334 -20.34 11.20 -20.29
CA SER A 334 -21.22 10.88 -19.17
C SER A 334 -20.69 9.69 -18.37
N PRO A 335 -21.12 9.51 -17.09
CA PRO A 335 -20.78 8.33 -16.30
C PRO A 335 -21.08 7.01 -17.02
N ALA A 336 -22.23 6.89 -17.67
CA ALA A 336 -22.61 5.70 -18.43
C ALA A 336 -21.62 5.42 -19.59
N GLU A 337 -21.19 6.46 -20.31
CA GLU A 337 -20.23 6.31 -21.39
C GLU A 337 -18.84 5.95 -20.87
N ARG A 338 -18.39 6.51 -19.73
CA ARG A 338 -17.15 6.11 -19.05
C ARG A 338 -17.18 4.64 -18.62
N LEU A 339 -18.28 4.20 -17.98
CA LEU A 339 -18.48 2.82 -17.58
C LEU A 339 -18.42 1.87 -18.79
N ALA A 340 -19.13 2.19 -19.87
CA ALA A 340 -19.11 1.41 -21.11
C ALA A 340 -17.68 1.34 -21.68
N ARG A 341 -16.95 2.46 -21.68
CA ARG A 341 -15.58 2.55 -22.20
C ARG A 341 -14.62 1.66 -21.41
N ALA A 342 -14.68 1.65 -20.07
CA ALA A 342 -13.86 0.79 -19.23
C ALA A 342 -14.16 -0.70 -19.44
N LEU A 343 -15.44 -1.07 -19.55
CA LEU A 343 -15.85 -2.43 -19.90
C LEU A 343 -15.30 -2.85 -21.28
N ASP A 344 -15.37 -1.97 -22.28
CA ASP A 344 -14.83 -2.24 -23.62
C ASP A 344 -13.29 -2.34 -23.61
N ALA A 345 -12.61 -1.61 -22.72
CA ALA A 345 -11.18 -1.73 -22.50
C ALA A 345 -10.77 -3.06 -21.85
N GLY A 346 -11.69 -3.79 -21.21
CA GLY A 346 -11.44 -5.12 -20.63
C GLY A 346 -11.44 -5.16 -19.09
N VAL A 347 -11.88 -4.09 -18.43
CA VAL A 347 -12.09 -4.04 -16.97
C VAL A 347 -13.19 -4.99 -16.55
N ASP A 348 -13.06 -5.62 -15.37
CA ASP A 348 -14.05 -6.53 -14.79
C ASP A 348 -14.79 -5.91 -13.62
N GLN A 349 -14.15 -5.02 -12.85
CA GLN A 349 -14.68 -4.48 -11.61
C GLN A 349 -14.31 -3.01 -11.45
N PHE A 350 -15.20 -2.23 -10.83
CA PHE A 350 -15.07 -0.80 -10.59
C PHE A 350 -14.83 -0.55 -9.10
N GLY A 351 -13.66 -0.01 -8.78
CA GLY A 351 -13.32 0.40 -7.41
C GLY A 351 -14.01 1.70 -7.04
N GLY A 352 -14.51 1.80 -5.81
CA GLY A 352 -15.15 3.00 -5.27
C GLY A 352 -16.56 3.31 -5.80
N ASP A 353 -16.84 2.97 -7.05
CA ASP A 353 -18.16 3.19 -7.66
C ASP A 353 -19.20 2.16 -7.16
N ASP A 354 -20.50 2.52 -7.24
CA ASP A 354 -21.62 1.63 -6.89
C ASP A 354 -22.83 1.78 -7.83
N CYS A 355 -22.63 2.34 -9.00
CA CYS A 355 -23.64 2.78 -9.96
C CYS A 355 -24.26 1.62 -10.78
N THR A 356 -24.79 0.60 -10.11
CA THR A 356 -25.37 -0.61 -10.75
C THR A 356 -26.47 -0.30 -11.76
N GLY A 357 -27.23 0.79 -11.54
CA GLY A 357 -28.27 1.25 -12.46
C GLY A 357 -27.73 1.54 -13.87
N LEU A 358 -26.55 2.14 -13.98
CA LEU A 358 -25.94 2.46 -15.27
C LEU A 358 -25.63 1.19 -16.09
N VAL A 359 -25.29 0.07 -15.43
CA VAL A 359 -25.06 -1.22 -16.11
C VAL A 359 -26.37 -1.73 -16.73
N LEU A 360 -27.49 -1.64 -15.98
CA LEU A 360 -28.80 -2.07 -16.46
C LEU A 360 -29.24 -1.22 -17.65
N ASP A 361 -29.11 0.09 -17.54
CA ASP A 361 -29.49 1.04 -18.60
C ASP A 361 -28.67 0.81 -19.89
N LEU A 362 -27.36 0.54 -19.76
CA LEU A 362 -26.49 0.25 -20.90
C LEU A 362 -26.83 -1.07 -21.60
N VAL A 363 -27.22 -2.10 -20.83
CA VAL A 363 -27.67 -3.37 -21.41
C VAL A 363 -29.04 -3.21 -22.09
N ASP A 364 -29.99 -2.54 -21.45
CA ASP A 364 -31.31 -2.28 -22.01
C ASP A 364 -31.23 -1.44 -23.30
N ALA A 365 -30.30 -0.47 -23.35
CA ALA A 365 -30.02 0.32 -24.54
C ALA A 365 -29.21 -0.45 -25.63
N GLY A 366 -28.81 -1.70 -25.38
CA GLY A 366 -28.00 -2.50 -26.30
C GLY A 366 -26.57 -2.00 -26.51
N ARG A 367 -26.07 -1.11 -25.64
CA ARG A 367 -24.69 -0.57 -25.69
C ARG A 367 -23.68 -1.58 -25.16
N ILE A 368 -24.09 -2.43 -24.24
CA ILE A 368 -23.30 -3.53 -23.69
C ILE A 368 -24.17 -4.80 -23.75
N THR A 369 -23.57 -5.94 -24.01
CA THR A 369 -24.29 -7.22 -23.97
C THR A 369 -24.19 -7.85 -22.59
N GLU A 370 -25.24 -8.58 -22.17
CA GLU A 370 -25.19 -9.38 -20.94
C GLU A 370 -24.03 -10.40 -20.98
N ALA A 371 -23.71 -10.95 -22.15
CA ALA A 371 -22.57 -11.86 -22.34
C ALA A 371 -21.23 -11.19 -21.99
N ARG A 372 -21.06 -9.88 -22.23
CA ARG A 372 -19.87 -9.14 -21.79
C ARG A 372 -19.81 -9.06 -20.26
N ILE A 373 -20.94 -8.83 -19.61
CA ILE A 373 -21.03 -8.82 -18.14
C ILE A 373 -20.69 -10.21 -17.58
N ASP A 374 -21.21 -11.28 -18.19
CA ASP A 374 -20.95 -12.66 -17.77
C ASP A 374 -19.45 -13.00 -17.75
N VAL A 375 -18.66 -12.44 -18.65
CA VAL A 375 -17.20 -12.65 -18.67
C VAL A 375 -16.58 -12.16 -17.37
N SER A 376 -16.94 -10.95 -16.91
CA SER A 376 -16.42 -10.36 -15.67
C SER A 376 -16.95 -11.11 -14.43
N VAL A 377 -18.26 -11.34 -14.36
CA VAL A 377 -18.89 -12.03 -13.23
C VAL A 377 -18.32 -13.44 -13.05
N ARG A 378 -18.01 -14.15 -14.13
CA ARG A 378 -17.37 -15.47 -14.06
C ARG A 378 -16.01 -15.42 -13.33
N ARG A 379 -15.18 -14.40 -13.55
CA ARG A 379 -13.89 -14.22 -12.86
C ARG A 379 -14.10 -13.95 -11.38
N LEU A 380 -15.03 -13.05 -11.07
CA LEU A 380 -15.36 -12.65 -9.68
C LEU A 380 -15.91 -13.84 -8.88
N LEU A 381 -16.83 -14.62 -9.42
CA LEU A 381 -17.38 -15.82 -8.77
C LEU A 381 -16.32 -16.92 -8.61
N ARG A 382 -15.48 -17.14 -9.63
CA ARG A 382 -14.39 -18.13 -9.59
C ARG A 382 -13.49 -17.89 -8.39
N GLU A 383 -13.14 -16.64 -8.11
CA GLU A 383 -12.30 -16.31 -6.97
C GLU A 383 -13.00 -16.58 -5.64
N LYS A 384 -14.28 -16.20 -5.49
CA LYS A 384 -15.07 -16.49 -4.28
C LYS A 384 -15.10 -18.00 -3.97
N PHE A 385 -15.28 -18.85 -5.00
CA PHE A 385 -15.23 -20.29 -4.83
C PHE A 385 -13.85 -20.81 -4.45
N ARG A 386 -12.79 -20.31 -5.10
CA ARG A 386 -11.40 -20.69 -4.77
C ARG A 386 -11.02 -20.29 -3.34
N LEU A 387 -11.46 -19.14 -2.90
CA LEU A 387 -11.25 -18.68 -1.51
C LEU A 387 -12.12 -19.45 -0.50
N GLY A 388 -13.05 -20.33 -0.94
CA GLY A 388 -13.91 -21.10 -0.05
C GLY A 388 -14.95 -20.29 0.70
N LEU A 389 -15.34 -19.12 0.18
CA LEU A 389 -16.27 -18.21 0.87
C LEU A 389 -17.68 -18.79 0.99
N PHE A 390 -18.09 -19.67 0.07
CA PHE A 390 -19.39 -20.34 0.13
C PHE A 390 -19.46 -21.38 1.25
N GLU A 391 -18.33 -22.00 1.58
CA GLU A 391 -18.19 -23.02 2.62
C GLU A 391 -17.92 -22.42 3.98
N ASN A 392 -17.09 -21.36 4.04
CA ASN A 392 -16.66 -20.71 5.28
C ASN A 392 -16.67 -19.19 5.14
N ARG A 393 -17.87 -18.62 5.33
CA ARG A 393 -18.08 -17.16 5.23
C ARG A 393 -17.87 -16.38 6.52
N ARG A 394 -17.82 -17.07 7.69
CA ARG A 394 -17.74 -16.42 9.00
C ARG A 394 -16.36 -16.56 9.61
N VAL A 395 -16.03 -15.65 10.51
CA VAL A 395 -14.85 -15.70 11.37
C VAL A 395 -15.25 -15.75 12.84
N ASP A 396 -14.34 -16.21 13.70
CA ASP A 396 -14.53 -16.20 15.14
C ASP A 396 -14.14 -14.84 15.70
N ALA A 397 -15.14 -13.97 15.92
CA ALA A 397 -14.93 -12.61 16.41
C ALA A 397 -14.30 -12.59 17.82
N ALA A 398 -14.60 -13.57 18.67
CA ALA A 398 -13.98 -13.65 20.00
C ALA A 398 -12.49 -14.03 19.91
N ALA A 399 -12.13 -14.91 18.96
CA ALA A 399 -10.75 -15.30 18.74
C ALA A 399 -9.95 -14.21 17.99
N ALA A 400 -10.58 -13.34 17.21
CA ALA A 400 -9.92 -12.29 16.44
C ALA A 400 -9.01 -11.42 17.31
N ALA A 401 -9.52 -10.93 18.46
CA ALA A 401 -8.76 -10.09 19.39
C ALA A 401 -7.48 -10.75 19.94
N THR A 402 -7.41 -12.07 19.97
CA THR A 402 -6.27 -12.83 20.49
C THR A 402 -5.41 -13.47 19.41
N SER A 403 -5.88 -13.48 18.16
CA SER A 403 -5.19 -14.09 17.02
C SER A 403 -4.30 -13.10 16.26
N VAL A 404 -4.61 -11.80 16.36
CA VAL A 404 -3.82 -10.74 15.72
C VAL A 404 -2.91 -10.06 16.74
N GLY A 405 -1.85 -9.40 16.28
CA GLY A 405 -0.92 -8.64 17.11
C GLY A 405 -0.30 -9.46 18.24
N THR A 406 -0.20 -10.77 18.08
CA THR A 406 0.41 -11.63 19.12
C THR A 406 1.90 -11.29 19.28
N GLU A 407 2.46 -11.54 20.46
CA GLU A 407 3.87 -11.20 20.72
C GLU A 407 4.85 -11.79 19.69
N PRO A 408 4.68 -13.02 19.18
CA PRO A 408 5.54 -13.51 18.10
C PRO A 408 5.45 -12.67 16.81
N LEU A 409 4.24 -12.21 16.45
CA LEU A 409 4.01 -11.40 15.25
C LEU A 409 4.58 -9.98 15.43
N ARG A 410 4.31 -9.35 16.58
CA ARG A 410 4.88 -8.03 16.92
C ARG A 410 6.41 -8.06 16.97
N ARG A 411 6.99 -9.11 17.55
CA ARG A 411 8.45 -9.28 17.59
C ARG A 411 9.05 -9.41 16.18
N ALA A 412 8.38 -10.13 15.26
CA ALA A 412 8.83 -10.24 13.88
C ALA A 412 8.82 -8.87 13.18
N GLY A 413 7.77 -8.07 13.39
CA GLY A 413 7.69 -6.70 12.88
C GLY A 413 8.78 -5.80 13.45
N ARG A 414 8.99 -5.78 14.77
CA ARG A 414 10.07 -5.00 15.40
C ARG A 414 11.46 -5.42 14.90
N GLU A 415 11.70 -6.70 14.67
CA GLU A 415 12.97 -7.16 14.09
C GLU A 415 13.14 -6.67 12.64
N ALA A 416 12.07 -6.65 11.85
CA ALA A 416 12.10 -6.06 10.51
C ALA A 416 12.38 -4.55 10.57
N GLN A 417 11.76 -3.82 11.50
CA GLN A 417 12.04 -2.40 11.72
C GLN A 417 13.52 -2.15 12.03
N ARG A 418 14.13 -2.90 12.96
CA ARG A 418 15.58 -2.78 13.26
C ARG A 418 16.44 -3.07 12.04
N ARG A 419 16.11 -4.12 11.28
CA ARG A 419 16.89 -4.53 10.10
C ARG A 419 16.78 -3.52 8.95
N SER A 420 15.67 -2.77 8.84
CA SER A 420 15.47 -1.78 7.78
C SER A 420 16.31 -0.52 7.97
N LEU A 421 16.64 -0.17 9.22
CA LEU A 421 17.38 1.06 9.52
C LEU A 421 18.71 1.10 8.77
N THR A 422 18.93 2.20 8.06
CA THR A 422 20.08 2.39 7.17
C THR A 422 21.03 3.43 7.74
N LEU A 423 22.21 3.00 8.18
CA LEU A 423 23.24 3.92 8.65
C LEU A 423 23.92 4.59 7.44
N LEU A 424 23.62 5.86 7.21
CA LEU A 424 24.11 6.61 6.05
C LEU A 424 25.46 7.28 6.31
N LYS A 425 25.68 7.78 7.52
CA LYS A 425 26.92 8.43 7.96
C LYS A 425 27.20 8.06 9.41
N ASN A 426 28.47 7.88 9.75
CA ASN A 426 28.95 7.67 11.13
C ASN A 426 30.37 8.20 11.26
N ALA A 427 30.47 9.47 11.63
CA ALA A 427 31.76 10.15 11.70
C ALA A 427 32.58 9.71 12.91
N GLU A 428 33.90 9.65 12.73
CA GLU A 428 34.84 9.53 13.85
C GLU A 428 34.89 10.85 14.63
N LEU A 429 34.75 10.75 15.94
CA LEU A 429 34.87 11.91 16.82
C LEU A 429 36.33 12.10 17.26
N PRO A 430 36.78 13.37 17.49
CA PRO A 430 38.06 13.63 18.10
C PRO A 430 38.20 12.92 19.45
N ALA A 431 39.39 12.41 19.76
CA ALA A 431 39.66 11.67 20.99
C ALA A 431 39.35 12.47 22.27
N SER A 432 39.33 13.83 22.17
CA SER A 432 38.97 14.74 23.25
C SER A 432 37.49 14.74 23.63
N VAL A 433 36.61 14.26 22.72
CA VAL A 433 35.15 14.32 22.94
C VAL A 433 34.64 12.99 23.51
N ARG A 434 35.16 11.82 23.10
CA ARG A 434 34.58 10.53 23.49
C ARG A 434 35.51 9.30 23.43
N GLY A 435 36.80 9.48 23.21
CA GLY A 435 37.72 8.40 22.84
C GLY A 435 37.77 8.20 21.32
N LYS A 436 38.65 7.34 20.84
CA LYS A 436 38.78 7.06 19.40
C LYS A 436 37.65 6.19 18.91
N GLY A 437 36.99 6.57 17.82
CA GLY A 437 36.02 5.75 17.12
C GLY A 437 34.82 6.53 16.58
N PRO A 438 33.95 5.85 15.82
CA PRO A 438 32.73 6.46 15.32
C PRO A 438 31.73 6.78 16.43
N LEU A 439 30.79 7.73 16.16
CA LEU A 439 29.80 8.15 17.14
C LEU A 439 28.88 7.01 17.56
N LEU A 440 28.37 6.24 16.59
CA LEU A 440 27.47 5.12 16.82
C LEU A 440 28.23 3.78 16.82
N PRO A 441 27.82 2.79 17.65
CA PRO A 441 26.69 2.87 18.59
C PRO A 441 27.00 3.72 19.83
N LEU A 442 25.94 4.30 20.43
CA LEU A 442 26.05 4.97 21.71
C LEU A 442 26.23 3.96 22.86
N ARG A 443 26.79 4.44 23.99
CA ARG A 443 26.87 3.63 25.21
C ARG A 443 25.60 3.83 26.04
N GLU A 444 25.12 2.78 26.67
CA GLU A 444 24.05 2.89 27.66
C GLU A 444 24.46 3.84 28.81
N GLY A 445 23.46 4.57 29.33
CA GLY A 445 23.69 5.58 30.36
C GLY A 445 24.30 6.91 29.86
N THR A 446 24.52 7.08 28.55
CA THR A 446 24.89 8.38 27.95
C THR A 446 23.80 9.41 28.25
N ARG A 447 24.15 10.65 28.59
CA ARG A 447 23.17 11.76 28.70
C ARG A 447 22.83 12.26 27.30
N VAL A 448 21.54 12.19 26.96
CA VAL A 448 21.06 12.44 25.60
C VAL A 448 20.00 13.53 25.58
N TYR A 449 20.19 14.53 24.76
CA TYR A 449 19.14 15.47 24.37
C TYR A 449 18.36 14.88 23.20
N VAL A 450 17.03 14.92 23.28
CA VAL A 450 16.18 14.35 22.20
C VAL A 450 15.17 15.38 21.69
N GLU A 451 14.93 15.32 20.37
CA GLU A 451 13.80 15.98 19.70
C GLU A 451 13.17 14.99 18.70
N GLY A 452 11.85 15.05 18.59
CA GLY A 452 11.10 14.15 17.71
C GLY A 452 10.99 12.69 18.20
N LEU A 453 11.44 12.43 19.45
CA LEU A 453 11.25 11.19 20.19
C LEU A 453 10.71 11.53 21.58
N ALA A 454 9.88 10.66 22.13
CA ALA A 454 9.44 10.81 23.52
C ALA A 454 10.63 10.62 24.46
N ALA A 455 10.80 11.53 25.44
CA ALA A 455 11.90 11.42 26.41
C ALA A 455 11.81 10.11 27.23
N GLU A 456 10.60 9.62 27.46
CA GLU A 456 10.31 8.38 28.15
C GLU A 456 10.83 7.15 27.39
N ALA A 457 10.95 7.24 26.06
CA ALA A 457 11.52 6.17 25.24
C ALA A 457 12.98 5.88 25.57
N LEU A 458 13.73 6.87 26.11
CA LEU A 458 15.11 6.69 26.56
C LEU A 458 15.25 5.78 27.79
N ALA A 459 14.14 5.43 28.45
CA ALA A 459 14.18 4.59 29.66
C ALA A 459 14.88 3.24 29.38
N GLY A 460 15.94 2.97 30.14
CA GLY A 460 16.76 1.78 29.94
C GLY A 460 17.82 1.86 28.85
N TYR A 461 17.95 3.01 28.18
CA TYR A 461 19.02 3.30 27.20
C TYR A 461 19.94 4.43 27.68
N ALA A 462 19.37 5.54 28.09
CA ALA A 462 20.09 6.80 28.30
C ALA A 462 19.46 7.63 29.41
N GLU A 463 20.21 8.63 29.86
CA GLU A 463 19.72 9.67 30.75
C GLU A 463 19.26 10.89 29.92
N PRO A 464 18.02 11.37 30.05
CA PRO A 464 17.55 12.52 29.31
C PRO A 464 18.25 13.80 29.80
N ALA A 465 18.67 14.66 28.86
CA ALA A 465 19.16 16.02 29.10
C ALA A 465 18.09 17.02 28.68
N ALA A 466 17.99 18.14 29.45
CA ALA A 466 16.99 19.17 29.19
C ALA A 466 17.41 20.12 28.05
N ALA A 467 18.71 20.27 27.80
CA ALA A 467 19.26 21.15 26.78
C ALA A 467 20.49 20.49 26.11
N PRO A 468 20.84 20.89 24.89
CA PRO A 468 22.01 20.37 24.19
C PRO A 468 23.32 20.56 24.98
N GLU A 469 23.45 21.64 25.71
CA GLU A 469 24.63 21.99 26.51
C GLU A 469 24.85 21.04 27.70
N ASP A 470 23.77 20.39 28.17
CA ASP A 470 23.80 19.47 29.31
C ASP A 470 23.99 18.01 28.83
N ALA A 471 23.96 17.77 27.50
CA ALA A 471 24.02 16.45 26.90
C ALA A 471 25.44 16.07 26.48
N GLU A 472 25.68 14.77 26.35
CA GLU A 472 26.87 14.19 25.70
C GLU A 472 26.63 13.94 24.21
N VAL A 473 25.37 13.72 23.82
CA VAL A 473 24.92 13.51 22.44
C VAL A 473 23.50 14.05 22.28
N ALA A 474 23.19 14.60 21.09
CA ALA A 474 21.82 14.89 20.68
C ALA A 474 21.30 13.83 19.69
N LEU A 475 20.04 13.44 19.84
CA LEU A 475 19.26 12.65 18.88
C LEU A 475 18.12 13.51 18.35
N LEU A 476 18.16 13.82 17.05
CA LEU A 476 17.11 14.60 16.37
C LEU A 476 16.40 13.68 15.39
N ARG A 477 15.10 13.43 15.56
CA ARG A 477 14.27 12.71 14.61
C ARG A 477 13.50 13.68 13.74
N LEU A 478 13.75 13.62 12.44
CA LEU A 478 13.13 14.44 11.41
C LEU A 478 12.24 13.58 10.52
N HIS A 479 11.24 14.20 9.91
CA HIS A 479 10.44 13.60 8.83
C HIS A 479 10.90 14.18 7.49
N ALA A 480 10.86 13.38 6.43
CA ALA A 480 11.08 13.87 5.07
C ALA A 480 10.14 15.07 4.80
N PRO A 481 10.65 16.15 4.22
CA PRO A 481 9.85 17.36 4.01
C PRO A 481 8.82 17.14 2.90
N TYR A 482 7.72 17.88 2.99
CA TYR A 482 6.70 17.97 1.95
C TYR A 482 6.08 19.37 1.93
N GLN A 483 5.37 19.68 0.86
CA GLN A 483 4.68 20.97 0.72
C GLN A 483 3.19 20.76 0.94
N ASN A 484 2.65 21.28 2.03
CA ASN A 484 1.21 21.41 2.21
C ASN A 484 0.74 22.67 1.46
N ARG A 485 0.13 22.50 0.30
CA ARG A 485 -0.40 23.56 -0.56
C ARG A 485 -1.84 23.91 -0.23
N GLY A 486 -2.40 23.25 0.78
CA GLY A 486 -3.76 23.41 1.28
C GLY A 486 -4.75 22.49 0.56
N GLY A 487 -5.42 21.68 1.34
CA GLY A 487 -6.43 20.73 0.90
C GLY A 487 -6.18 19.31 1.39
N THR A 488 -7.25 18.53 1.47
CA THR A 488 -7.25 17.15 1.98
C THR A 488 -6.22 16.25 1.26
N LEU A 489 -6.05 16.43 -0.05
CA LEU A 489 -5.11 15.61 -0.83
C LEU A 489 -3.64 15.88 -0.47
N ASP A 490 -3.27 17.12 -0.16
CA ASP A 490 -1.89 17.45 0.27
C ASP A 490 -1.56 16.92 1.69
N GLU A 491 -2.59 16.72 2.52
CA GLU A 491 -2.44 16.09 3.85
C GLU A 491 -2.30 14.56 3.74
N TRP A 492 -2.85 13.96 2.68
CA TRP A 492 -2.82 12.52 2.47
C TRP A 492 -1.66 12.06 1.59
N PHE A 493 -1.26 12.90 0.63
CA PHE A 493 -0.22 12.60 -0.35
C PHE A 493 0.87 13.68 -0.28
N HIS A 494 1.86 13.45 0.54
CA HIS A 494 2.97 14.36 0.81
C HIS A 494 3.84 14.58 -0.44
N GLY A 495 3.46 15.55 -1.29
CA GLY A 495 4.13 15.90 -2.52
C GLY A 495 5.11 17.08 -2.42
N GLY A 496 5.63 17.53 -3.55
CA GLY A 496 6.41 18.76 -3.71
C GLY A 496 7.89 18.66 -3.34
N ASP A 497 8.47 19.79 -2.93
CA ASP A 497 9.90 19.98 -2.69
C ASP A 497 10.46 19.01 -1.63
N LEU A 498 11.66 18.51 -1.88
CA LEU A 498 12.35 17.55 -1.01
C LEU A 498 13.39 18.21 -0.08
N ARG A 499 13.53 19.55 -0.13
CA ARG A 499 14.45 20.31 0.75
C ARG A 499 13.83 20.53 2.12
N PHE A 500 14.63 20.38 3.14
CA PHE A 500 14.24 20.86 4.46
C PHE A 500 14.07 22.38 4.47
N PRO A 501 13.13 22.93 5.29
CA PRO A 501 13.09 24.36 5.58
C PRO A 501 14.44 24.85 6.10
N ALA A 502 14.85 26.03 5.69
CA ALA A 502 16.13 26.62 6.12
C ALA A 502 16.27 26.71 7.66
N GLU A 503 15.16 26.92 8.35
CA GLU A 503 15.10 26.92 9.82
C GLU A 503 15.44 25.57 10.42
N THR A 504 14.99 24.46 9.80
CA THR A 504 15.31 23.10 10.25
C THR A 504 16.80 22.80 10.04
N GLU A 505 17.36 23.18 8.89
CA GLU A 505 18.80 23.00 8.62
C GLU A 505 19.67 23.83 9.56
N GLU A 506 19.27 25.08 9.86
CA GLU A 506 19.94 25.96 10.81
C GLU A 506 19.87 25.40 12.23
N HIS A 507 18.70 24.88 12.64
CA HIS A 507 18.53 24.27 13.95
C HIS A 507 19.46 23.05 14.13
N VAL A 508 19.47 22.11 13.15
CA VAL A 508 20.39 20.96 13.18
C VAL A 508 21.84 21.40 13.27
N ARG A 509 22.22 22.44 12.53
CA ARG A 509 23.58 23.02 12.56
C ARG A 509 23.91 23.62 13.93
N ALA A 510 22.97 24.36 14.52
CA ALA A 510 23.15 24.98 15.83
C ALA A 510 23.34 23.94 16.94
N VAL A 511 22.50 22.89 16.97
CA VAL A 511 22.65 21.79 17.94
C VAL A 511 23.97 21.05 17.72
N ALA A 512 24.32 20.72 16.47
CA ALA A 512 25.55 20.01 16.14
C ALA A 512 26.84 20.81 16.42
N ALA A 513 26.76 22.14 16.51
CA ALA A 513 27.86 23.00 16.93
C ALA A 513 28.11 22.95 18.45
N VAL A 514 27.11 22.54 19.24
CA VAL A 514 27.19 22.44 20.71
C VAL A 514 27.59 21.03 21.15
N VAL A 515 26.98 20.01 20.56
CA VAL A 515 27.12 18.62 21.01
C VAL A 515 27.13 17.66 19.80
N PRO A 516 27.87 16.50 19.86
CA PRO A 516 27.78 15.49 18.84
C PRO A 516 26.34 15.07 18.57
N THR A 517 25.91 15.12 17.30
CA THR A 517 24.49 14.98 16.94
C THR A 517 24.29 13.82 15.98
N VAL A 518 23.35 12.95 16.33
CA VAL A 518 22.76 11.91 15.47
C VAL A 518 21.46 12.45 14.92
N VAL A 519 21.29 12.39 13.60
CA VAL A 519 20.01 12.71 12.96
C VAL A 519 19.40 11.42 12.45
N LEU A 520 18.16 11.17 12.84
CA LEU A 520 17.30 10.07 12.36
C LEU A 520 16.30 10.70 11.41
N VAL A 521 16.19 10.19 10.17
CA VAL A 521 15.25 10.76 9.19
C VAL A 521 14.27 9.70 8.78
N TYR A 522 12.99 9.91 9.06
CA TYR A 522 11.93 9.10 8.48
C TYR A 522 11.80 9.45 7.00
N LEU A 523 12.24 8.51 6.16
CA LEU A 523 12.31 8.64 4.72
C LEU A 523 11.04 8.07 4.08
N GLU A 524 9.91 8.72 4.30
CA GLU A 524 8.68 8.47 3.56
C GLU A 524 8.91 8.65 2.05
N ARG A 525 9.73 9.65 1.72
CA ARG A 525 10.28 9.92 0.39
C ARG A 525 11.78 10.21 0.51
N PRO A 526 12.56 10.05 -0.57
CA PRO A 526 13.92 10.59 -0.61
C PRO A 526 13.91 12.08 -0.29
N ALA A 527 14.82 12.53 0.57
CA ALA A 527 14.96 13.93 0.94
C ALA A 527 16.31 14.48 0.49
N VAL A 528 16.41 15.80 0.24
CA VAL A 528 17.68 16.48 0.01
C VAL A 528 18.34 16.68 1.37
N LEU A 529 19.25 15.77 1.72
CA LEU A 529 19.90 15.71 3.03
C LEU A 529 21.27 16.41 3.08
N THR A 530 21.71 17.07 2.03
CA THR A 530 23.09 17.58 1.89
C THR A 530 23.50 18.51 3.05
N ALA A 531 22.67 19.46 3.44
CA ALA A 531 22.96 20.37 4.54
C ALA A 531 22.91 19.66 5.91
N VAL A 532 21.91 18.80 6.13
CA VAL A 532 21.75 17.97 7.33
C VAL A 532 22.93 17.03 7.50
N ALA A 533 23.30 16.31 6.44
CA ALA A 533 24.45 15.40 6.45
C ALA A 533 25.77 16.13 6.65
N GLY A 534 25.89 17.39 6.18
CA GLY A 534 27.06 18.23 6.41
C GLY A 534 27.25 18.57 7.90
N SER A 535 26.16 18.76 8.62
CA SER A 535 26.15 19.15 10.04
C SER A 535 26.13 17.96 11.00
N ALA A 536 25.35 16.92 10.72
CA ALA A 536 25.21 15.74 11.57
C ALA A 536 26.51 14.93 11.67
N HIS A 537 26.80 14.38 12.84
CA HIS A 537 27.93 13.48 13.07
C HIS A 537 27.59 12.04 12.69
N ALA A 538 26.34 11.63 12.89
CA ALA A 538 25.81 10.38 12.35
C ALA A 538 24.43 10.65 11.73
N LEU A 539 24.08 9.85 10.70
CA LEU A 539 22.81 9.97 9.96
C LEU A 539 22.25 8.56 9.73
N VAL A 540 20.99 8.38 10.09
CA VAL A 540 20.27 7.11 9.94
C VAL A 540 18.98 7.36 9.16
N GLY A 541 18.77 6.60 8.10
CA GLY A 541 17.48 6.51 7.40
C GLY A 541 16.56 5.53 8.12
N ASP A 542 15.34 5.97 8.34
CA ASP A 542 14.23 5.24 8.96
C ASP A 542 13.09 5.12 7.92
N TYR A 543 12.44 3.97 7.86
CA TYR A 543 11.33 3.69 6.93
C TYR A 543 10.07 3.27 7.70
N GLY A 544 9.82 3.90 8.84
CA GLY A 544 8.75 3.54 9.75
C GLY A 544 9.23 2.54 10.81
N ALA A 545 9.77 3.06 11.91
CA ALA A 545 10.18 2.28 13.06
C ALA A 545 9.62 2.89 14.35
N GLU A 546 9.25 2.02 15.28
CA GLU A 546 8.92 2.39 16.65
C GLU A 546 10.18 2.87 17.39
N ASP A 547 10.02 3.71 18.39
CA ASP A 547 11.13 4.34 19.10
C ASP A 547 12.11 3.31 19.70
N ASP A 548 11.61 2.20 20.23
CA ASP A 548 12.44 1.13 20.78
C ASP A 548 13.30 0.45 19.70
N ALA A 549 12.76 0.25 18.50
CA ALA A 549 13.52 -0.32 17.39
C ALA A 549 14.64 0.64 16.91
N LEU A 550 14.37 1.94 16.87
CA LEU A 550 15.36 2.98 16.57
C LEU A 550 16.48 3.00 17.63
N LEU A 551 16.08 3.04 18.91
CA LEU A 551 17.03 3.11 20.02
C LEU A 551 17.86 1.81 20.14
N ASP A 552 17.29 0.64 19.89
CA ASP A 552 18.06 -0.60 19.86
C ASP A 552 19.22 -0.53 18.85
N VAL A 553 19.03 0.10 17.71
CA VAL A 553 20.09 0.29 16.72
C VAL A 553 21.04 1.40 17.16
N VAL A 554 20.54 2.54 17.61
CA VAL A 554 21.38 3.66 18.06
C VAL A 554 22.30 3.27 19.20
N PHE A 555 21.84 2.44 20.14
CA PHE A 555 22.61 1.96 21.28
C PHE A 555 23.32 0.59 21.04
N GLY A 556 23.30 0.08 19.82
CA GLY A 556 24.05 -1.12 19.43
C GLY A 556 23.49 -2.44 19.96
N ARG A 557 22.27 -2.47 20.52
CA ARG A 557 21.56 -3.71 20.85
C ARG A 557 21.20 -4.50 19.58
N SER A 558 21.06 -3.80 18.47
CA SER A 558 20.93 -4.37 17.12
C SER A 558 21.85 -3.62 16.14
N ALA A 559 22.38 -4.32 15.14
CA ALA A 559 23.19 -3.68 14.11
C ALA A 559 22.30 -3.17 12.95
N PRO A 560 22.58 -1.97 12.39
CA PRO A 560 21.91 -1.49 11.18
C PRO A 560 22.29 -2.41 10.01
N ARG A 561 21.27 -2.85 9.23
CA ARG A 561 21.48 -3.76 8.09
C ARG A 561 20.87 -3.24 6.80
N GLY A 562 20.02 -2.19 6.91
CA GLY A 562 19.36 -1.60 5.77
C GLY A 562 20.34 -1.04 4.75
N ARG A 563 19.93 -1.09 3.48
CA ARG A 563 20.57 -0.44 2.35
C ARG A 563 19.54 0.47 1.70
N LEU A 564 19.93 1.66 1.27
CA LEU A 564 19.01 2.57 0.60
C LEU A 564 18.28 1.86 -0.53
N PRO A 565 16.94 1.88 -0.56
CA PRO A 565 16.16 1.26 -1.65
C PRO A 565 16.00 2.20 -2.85
N PHE A 566 16.58 3.40 -2.79
CA PHE A 566 16.56 4.44 -3.82
C PHE A 566 17.79 5.34 -3.71
N ASP A 567 18.08 6.11 -4.76
CA ASP A 567 19.08 7.17 -4.73
C ASP A 567 18.59 8.33 -3.83
N LEU A 568 19.45 8.85 -2.95
CA LEU A 568 19.18 10.08 -2.20
C LEU A 568 19.75 11.28 -2.96
N PRO A 569 18.91 12.24 -3.42
CA PRO A 569 19.37 13.37 -4.21
C PRO A 569 20.25 14.31 -3.40
N SER A 570 21.22 14.93 -4.06
CA SER A 570 22.07 15.95 -3.45
C SER A 570 21.46 17.35 -3.52
N SER A 571 20.50 17.60 -4.41
CA SER A 571 19.83 18.89 -4.62
C SER A 571 18.50 18.71 -5.35
N MET A 572 17.61 19.72 -5.27
CA MET A 572 16.39 19.73 -6.09
C MET A 572 16.70 19.82 -7.58
N GLN A 573 17.75 20.53 -7.98
CA GLN A 573 18.16 20.58 -9.39
C GLN A 573 18.45 19.18 -9.92
N ALA A 574 19.14 18.32 -9.15
CA ALA A 574 19.39 16.94 -9.54
C ALA A 574 18.11 16.12 -9.69
N VAL A 575 17.08 16.43 -8.88
CA VAL A 575 15.75 15.80 -8.97
C VAL A 575 15.00 16.28 -10.22
N GLU A 576 15.01 17.58 -10.48
CA GLU A 576 14.35 18.21 -11.63
C GLU A 576 14.97 17.78 -12.96
N ASP A 577 16.27 17.50 -12.98
CA ASP A 577 16.99 17.02 -14.15
C ASP A 577 16.79 15.50 -14.40
N SER A 578 16.24 14.76 -13.42
CA SER A 578 15.98 13.32 -13.54
C SER A 578 14.73 13.06 -14.35
N ARG A 579 14.75 11.96 -15.13
CA ARG A 579 13.60 11.50 -15.92
C ARG A 579 12.70 10.61 -15.04
N GLU A 580 11.43 10.85 -15.08
CA GLU A 580 10.44 10.23 -14.20
C GLU A 580 10.38 8.69 -14.33
N ASP A 581 10.69 8.14 -15.50
CA ASP A 581 10.60 6.71 -15.79
C ASP A 581 11.94 5.95 -15.66
N VAL A 582 13.03 6.63 -15.30
CA VAL A 582 14.38 6.05 -15.34
C VAL A 582 14.89 5.83 -13.92
N PRO A 583 15.09 4.58 -13.47
CA PRO A 583 15.69 4.31 -12.17
C PRO A 583 17.16 4.76 -12.15
N PHE A 584 17.64 5.22 -10.99
CA PHE A 584 19.03 5.66 -10.74
C PHE A 584 19.47 6.84 -11.61
N ASP A 585 18.53 7.66 -12.10
CA ASP A 585 18.82 8.78 -12.99
C ASP A 585 19.27 10.05 -12.25
N THR A 586 19.15 10.07 -10.93
CA THR A 586 19.56 11.23 -10.13
C THR A 586 21.03 11.56 -10.31
N ALA A 587 21.34 12.75 -10.82
CA ALA A 587 22.70 13.19 -11.06
C ALA A 587 23.45 13.42 -9.74
N ALA A 588 24.64 12.84 -9.60
CA ALA A 588 25.51 13.01 -8.44
C ALA A 588 24.77 12.90 -7.09
N PRO A 589 24.04 11.82 -6.81
CA PRO A 589 23.27 11.70 -5.58
C PRO A 589 24.20 11.79 -4.35
N LEU A 590 23.64 12.26 -3.25
CA LEU A 590 24.36 12.29 -1.96
C LEU A 590 24.76 10.86 -1.54
N TYR A 591 23.83 9.92 -1.69
CA TYR A 591 24.08 8.50 -1.51
C TYR A 591 23.34 7.69 -2.60
N ARG A 592 24.02 6.70 -3.16
CA ARG A 592 23.44 5.78 -4.16
C ARG A 592 22.53 4.74 -3.51
N CYS A 593 21.57 4.26 -4.24
CA CYS A 593 20.84 3.03 -3.94
C CYS A 593 21.83 1.91 -3.57
N GLY A 594 21.51 1.12 -2.55
CA GLY A 594 22.40 0.11 -1.97
C GLY A 594 23.44 0.65 -0.97
N HIS A 595 23.55 1.98 -0.76
CA HIS A 595 24.39 2.55 0.28
C HIS A 595 23.85 2.22 1.67
N GLY A 596 24.78 1.92 2.59
CA GLY A 596 24.52 1.72 4.01
C GLY A 596 25.80 1.25 4.69
N LEU A 597 26.05 1.76 5.87
CA LEU A 597 27.20 1.38 6.71
C LEU A 597 26.77 0.28 7.69
N ALA A 598 27.74 -0.39 8.27
CA ALA A 598 27.55 -1.32 9.38
C ALA A 598 28.45 -0.90 10.55
N TYR A 599 28.07 -1.29 11.76
CA TYR A 599 28.98 -1.14 12.89
C TYR A 599 30.22 -2.01 12.68
N ALA A 600 31.38 -1.51 13.12
CA ALA A 600 32.59 -2.31 13.12
C ALA A 600 32.35 -3.57 13.98
N PRO A 601 32.79 -4.75 13.55
CA PRO A 601 32.72 -5.93 14.41
C PRO A 601 33.47 -5.60 15.72
N GLU A 602 32.85 -5.90 16.87
CA GLU A 602 33.55 -5.81 18.15
C GLU A 602 34.87 -6.59 18.03
N SER A 603 35.99 -5.89 18.24
CA SER A 603 37.27 -6.56 18.34
C SER A 603 37.17 -7.57 19.48
N ALA A 604 37.43 -8.85 19.23
CA ALA A 604 37.32 -9.96 20.17
C ALA A 604 38.34 -9.85 21.35
N SER A 605 38.56 -8.65 21.88
CA SER A 605 39.48 -8.35 22.96
C SER A 605 38.87 -7.41 23.99
N ALA A 606 37.81 -7.82 24.64
CA ALA A 606 37.36 -7.30 25.93
C ALA A 606 36.32 -8.25 26.56
N ARG A 607 36.74 -9.45 26.92
CA ARG A 607 36.07 -10.27 27.94
C ARG A 607 37.08 -10.60 29.04
#